data_3249938fe60830696186f077b9e10105
#
_entry.id   3249938fe60830696186f077b9e10105
#
_cell.length_a   1.000
_cell.length_b   1.000
_cell.length_c   1.000
_cell.angle_alpha   90.00
_cell.angle_beta   90.00
_cell.angle_gamma   90.00
#
_symmetry.space_group_name_H-M   'P 1'
#
loop_
_entity.id
_entity.type
_entity.pdbx_description
1 polymer ?
#
loop_
_entity_poly.entity_id
_entity_poly.type
_entity_poly.pdbx_seq_one_letter_code
_entity_poly.pdbx_strand_id
1 'polypeptide(L)'
;NPYVALAARGPWVVTLKGAVLHDSGGYGMLGLGHTPDAVIEAMARPQAMANIMTPNLSQLRFDRAMRKEIGHTRGGSPYSKFLCLNSGSESVSLAARIADVNTKLMTDPGARHAGAKVKRLVVKGSFHGRTDRPALYSDSSRKTYMQHLASFRGEDSVIAIEPYDIDALKKAFADAEANGWFVEAMFLEPVMGEGDPGRSVPPAFY
;
A
#
# COMPACT_ATOMS: atom_id res chain seq x y z
N ASN A 1 -13.78 2.93 26.42
CA ASN A 1 -14.49 3.96 25.67
C ASN A 1 -13.48 4.81 24.90
N PRO A 2 -13.72 5.09 23.62
CA PRO A 2 -12.87 6.00 22.88
C PRO A 2 -12.91 7.39 23.52
N TYR A 3 -11.76 8.05 23.59
CA TYR A 3 -11.70 9.43 24.00
C TYR A 3 -12.11 10.35 22.83
N VAL A 4 -12.62 11.54 23.17
CA VAL A 4 -12.87 12.59 22.18
C VAL A 4 -11.73 13.59 22.28
N ALA A 5 -10.95 13.74 21.21
CA ALA A 5 -9.86 14.71 21.14
C ALA A 5 -10.43 16.13 21.05
N LEU A 6 -9.92 17.05 21.87
CA LEU A 6 -10.22 18.47 21.83
C LEU A 6 -9.17 19.25 21.03
N ALA A 7 -7.88 18.96 21.28
CA ALA A 7 -6.75 19.59 20.64
C ALA A 7 -5.55 18.61 20.61
N ALA A 8 -4.62 18.84 19.69
CA ALA A 8 -3.40 18.03 19.60
C ALA A 8 -2.24 18.85 19.01
N ARG A 9 -1.02 18.61 19.52
CA ARG A 9 0.22 19.18 18.99
C ARG A 9 1.41 18.25 19.25
N GLY A 10 2.26 18.05 18.27
CA GLY A 10 3.35 17.08 18.36
C GLY A 10 2.81 15.70 18.73
N PRO A 11 3.37 15.03 19.74
CA PRO A 11 2.87 13.72 20.19
C PRO A 11 1.74 13.82 21.25
N TRP A 12 1.20 14.99 21.54
CA TRP A 12 0.25 15.18 22.62
C TRP A 12 -1.15 15.45 22.12
N VAL A 13 -2.12 14.78 22.75
CA VAL A 13 -3.57 14.97 22.53
C VAL A 13 -4.22 15.35 23.86
N VAL A 14 -5.00 16.40 23.84
CA VAL A 14 -5.86 16.81 24.97
C VAL A 14 -7.28 16.36 24.67
N THR A 15 -7.89 15.65 25.61
CA THR A 15 -9.26 15.16 25.47
C THR A 15 -10.27 16.20 25.98
N LEU A 16 -11.55 16.06 25.58
CA LEU A 16 -12.65 16.87 26.11
C LEU A 16 -12.80 16.82 27.65
N LYS A 17 -12.30 15.76 28.27
CA LYS A 17 -12.31 15.60 29.73
C LYS A 17 -11.05 16.14 30.41
N GLY A 18 -10.19 16.82 29.68
CA GLY A 18 -8.95 17.42 30.19
C GLY A 18 -7.78 16.45 30.36
N ALA A 19 -7.92 15.17 30.02
CA ALA A 19 -6.79 14.24 30.05
C ALA A 19 -5.80 14.54 28.92
N VAL A 20 -4.50 14.47 29.21
CA VAL A 20 -3.42 14.60 28.24
C VAL A 20 -2.89 13.20 27.94
N LEU A 21 -2.87 12.83 26.68
CA LEU A 21 -2.45 11.52 26.19
C LEU A 21 -1.25 11.69 25.27
N HIS A 22 -0.32 10.74 25.33
CA HIS A 22 0.74 10.61 24.34
C HIS A 22 0.24 9.75 23.19
N ASP A 23 0.24 10.30 21.97
CA ASP A 23 -0.02 9.57 20.75
C ASP A 23 1.30 9.05 20.17
N SER A 24 1.47 7.74 20.16
CA SER A 24 2.68 7.08 19.67
C SER A 24 2.76 7.00 18.13
N GLY A 25 2.06 7.87 17.42
CA GLY A 25 2.20 8.03 15.98
C GLY A 25 0.96 7.71 15.15
N GLY A 26 -0.23 7.63 15.79
CA GLY A 26 -1.51 7.55 15.05
C GLY A 26 -1.55 6.48 13.97
N TYR A 27 -1.31 5.22 14.29
CA TYR A 27 -1.16 4.12 13.32
C TYR A 27 0.02 4.28 12.34
N GLY A 28 1.07 4.99 12.73
CA GLY A 28 2.22 5.27 11.86
C GLY A 28 1.97 6.36 10.80
N MET A 29 0.81 7.01 10.82
CA MET A 29 0.45 8.06 9.84
C MET A 29 0.94 9.46 10.23
N LEU A 30 1.25 9.68 11.50
CA LEU A 30 1.63 10.98 12.04
C LEU A 30 3.13 11.07 12.35
N GLY A 31 3.98 10.73 11.39
CA GLY A 31 5.42 10.75 11.57
C GLY A 31 6.01 12.12 11.96
N LEU A 32 5.29 13.22 11.69
CA LEU A 32 5.66 14.57 12.09
C LEU A 32 4.83 15.08 13.30
N GLY A 33 3.99 14.22 13.88
CA GLY A 33 3.07 14.59 14.95
C GLY A 33 1.86 15.40 14.48
N HIS A 34 1.04 15.80 15.44
CA HIS A 34 -0.12 16.67 15.20
C HIS A 34 0.33 18.12 14.96
N THR A 35 -0.32 18.80 14.02
CA THR A 35 -0.13 20.23 13.73
C THR A 35 1.35 20.61 13.55
N PRO A 36 2.08 19.99 12.61
CA PRO A 36 3.51 20.28 12.42
C PRO A 36 3.69 21.66 11.79
N ASP A 37 4.28 22.61 12.53
CA ASP A 37 4.39 24.03 12.14
C ASP A 37 5.04 24.18 10.76
N ALA A 38 6.14 23.50 10.48
CA ALA A 38 6.84 23.59 9.19
C ALA A 38 5.98 23.17 8.00
N VAL A 39 5.09 22.18 8.17
CA VAL A 39 4.15 21.74 7.12
C VAL A 39 3.06 22.79 6.92
N ILE A 40 2.48 23.28 8.01
CA ILE A 40 1.43 24.32 7.97
C ILE A 40 1.96 25.58 7.30
N GLU A 41 3.16 26.05 7.67
CA GLU A 41 3.81 27.20 7.04
C GLU A 41 4.08 26.96 5.55
N ALA A 42 4.54 25.77 5.18
CA ALA A 42 4.75 25.43 3.78
C ALA A 42 3.44 25.43 2.97
N MET A 43 2.35 24.94 3.56
CA MET A 43 1.02 24.96 2.94
C MET A 43 0.43 26.37 2.81
N ALA A 44 0.77 27.29 3.72
CA ALA A 44 0.32 28.68 3.68
C ALA A 44 0.99 29.53 2.59
N ARG A 45 2.09 29.05 2.00
CA ARG A 45 2.78 29.78 0.92
C ARG A 45 1.97 29.75 -0.38
N PRO A 46 2.05 30.79 -1.23
CA PRO A 46 1.47 30.74 -2.55
C PRO A 46 1.95 29.54 -3.35
N GLN A 47 1.06 28.69 -3.76
CA GLN A 47 1.34 27.48 -4.54
C GLN A 47 0.56 27.52 -5.85
N ALA A 48 1.15 26.98 -6.92
CA ALA A 48 0.41 26.73 -8.14
C ALA A 48 -0.52 25.52 -7.89
N MET A 49 -1.82 25.78 -7.81
CA MET A 49 -2.85 24.75 -7.74
C MET A 49 -3.09 24.23 -9.15
N ALA A 50 -2.47 23.11 -9.45
CA ALA A 50 -2.57 22.50 -10.77
C ALA A 50 -3.08 21.07 -10.66
N ASN A 51 -3.85 20.65 -11.67
CA ASN A 51 -4.21 19.26 -11.83
C ASN A 51 -3.00 18.45 -12.38
N ILE A 52 -3.14 17.15 -12.46
CA ILE A 52 -2.11 16.23 -12.98
C ILE A 52 -1.65 16.57 -14.42
N MET A 53 -2.48 17.28 -15.18
CA MET A 53 -2.22 17.66 -16.57
C MET A 53 -1.35 18.93 -16.70
N THR A 54 -1.14 19.66 -15.61
CA THR A 54 -0.41 20.94 -15.62
C THR A 54 0.89 20.84 -14.84
N PRO A 55 2.05 20.75 -15.50
CA PRO A 55 3.36 20.75 -14.83
C PRO A 55 3.55 22.01 -13.99
N ASN A 56 4.13 21.85 -12.80
CA ASN A 56 4.47 22.98 -11.92
C ASN A 56 5.78 22.77 -11.16
N LEU A 57 6.31 23.85 -10.59
CA LEU A 57 7.59 23.79 -9.87
C LEU A 57 7.54 22.95 -8.59
N SER A 58 6.38 22.85 -7.95
CA SER A 58 6.22 22.02 -6.75
C SER A 58 6.37 20.54 -7.07
N GLN A 59 5.80 20.07 -8.17
CA GLN A 59 5.99 18.70 -8.66
C GLN A 59 7.45 18.42 -9.02
N LEU A 60 8.13 19.36 -9.70
CA LEU A 60 9.55 19.19 -10.03
C LEU A 60 10.43 19.10 -8.77
N ARG A 61 10.17 19.96 -7.78
CA ARG A 61 10.89 19.94 -6.49
C ARG A 61 10.65 18.64 -5.74
N PHE A 62 9.40 18.17 -5.73
CA PHE A 62 9.03 16.89 -5.12
C PHE A 62 9.73 15.71 -5.80
N ASP A 63 9.71 15.62 -7.13
CA ASP A 63 10.42 14.56 -7.88
C ASP A 63 11.91 14.55 -7.56
N ARG A 64 12.56 15.70 -7.52
CA ARG A 64 13.98 15.83 -7.15
C ARG A 64 14.24 15.36 -5.70
N ALA A 65 13.38 15.76 -4.76
CA ALA A 65 13.51 15.36 -3.37
C ALA A 65 13.34 13.84 -3.21
N MET A 66 12.33 13.25 -3.84
CA MET A 66 12.10 11.80 -3.80
C MET A 66 13.26 11.00 -4.41
N ARG A 67 13.83 11.46 -5.53
CA ARG A 67 15.01 10.82 -6.14
C ARG A 67 16.21 10.84 -5.20
N LYS A 68 16.43 11.96 -4.50
CA LYS A 68 17.51 12.10 -3.52
C LYS A 68 17.29 11.17 -2.33
N GLU A 69 16.12 11.22 -1.72
CA GLU A 69 15.83 10.47 -0.48
C GLU A 69 15.78 8.95 -0.71
N ILE A 70 15.15 8.48 -1.77
CA ILE A 70 15.06 7.05 -2.07
C ILE A 70 16.40 6.51 -2.58
N GLY A 71 17.19 7.35 -3.23
CA GLY A 71 18.48 6.97 -3.82
C GLY A 71 19.68 7.08 -2.90
N HIS A 72 19.57 7.71 -1.71
CA HIS A 72 20.73 8.11 -0.90
C HIS A 72 21.62 6.95 -0.43
N THR A 73 21.07 5.75 -0.22
CA THR A 73 21.82 4.55 0.19
C THR A 73 22.29 3.66 -0.97
N ARG A 74 21.93 3.98 -2.21
CA ARG A 74 22.13 3.11 -3.38
C ARG A 74 22.87 3.76 -4.53
N GLY A 75 23.38 4.98 -4.36
CA GLY A 75 24.03 5.75 -5.43
C GLY A 75 23.06 6.31 -6.48
N GLY A 76 21.77 6.20 -6.27
CA GLY A 76 20.72 6.75 -7.13
C GLY A 76 19.37 6.10 -6.90
N SER A 77 18.29 6.79 -7.28
CA SER A 77 16.94 6.24 -7.18
C SER A 77 16.73 5.12 -8.23
N PRO A 78 16.21 3.94 -7.83
CA PRO A 78 15.83 2.89 -8.77
C PRO A 78 14.56 3.23 -9.56
N TYR A 79 13.86 4.31 -9.18
CA TYR A 79 12.60 4.73 -9.79
C TYR A 79 12.78 5.97 -10.66
N SER A 80 12.19 5.93 -11.85
CA SER A 80 12.22 7.06 -12.79
C SER A 80 11.08 8.05 -12.60
N LYS A 81 10.00 7.65 -11.92
CA LYS A 81 8.81 8.48 -11.69
C LYS A 81 8.20 8.21 -10.33
N PHE A 82 7.54 9.24 -9.78
CA PHE A 82 6.82 9.18 -8.51
C PHE A 82 5.40 9.71 -8.72
N LEU A 83 4.42 8.97 -8.23
CA LEU A 83 3.01 9.31 -8.30
C LEU A 83 2.49 9.50 -6.87
N CYS A 84 2.04 10.72 -6.58
CA CYS A 84 1.46 11.07 -5.28
C CYS A 84 -0.05 10.88 -5.30
N LEU A 85 -0.54 10.25 -4.25
CA LEU A 85 -1.96 10.01 -4.04
C LEU A 85 -2.30 10.36 -2.58
N ASN A 86 -3.59 10.47 -2.26
CA ASN A 86 -4.02 10.96 -0.95
C ASN A 86 -3.96 9.89 0.16
N SER A 87 -3.86 8.61 -0.21
CA SER A 87 -3.82 7.51 0.75
C SER A 87 -3.03 6.31 0.25
N GLY A 88 -2.57 5.45 1.18
CA GLY A 88 -1.97 4.17 0.84
C GLY A 88 -2.90 3.25 0.05
N SER A 89 -4.20 3.25 0.34
CA SER A 89 -5.20 2.48 -0.42
C SER A 89 -5.27 2.92 -1.88
N GLU A 90 -5.18 4.21 -2.16
CA GLU A 90 -5.14 4.73 -3.54
C GLU A 90 -3.82 4.35 -4.22
N SER A 91 -2.71 4.41 -3.51
CA SER A 91 -1.40 4.01 -4.03
C SER A 91 -1.36 2.54 -4.41
N VAL A 92 -1.91 1.66 -3.56
CA VAL A 92 -2.05 0.23 -3.87
C VAL A 92 -3.02 -0.01 -5.03
N SER A 93 -4.12 0.76 -5.11
CA SER A 93 -5.06 0.69 -6.26
C SER A 93 -4.37 1.03 -7.57
N LEU A 94 -3.51 2.08 -7.55
CA LEU A 94 -2.75 2.46 -8.74
C LEU A 94 -1.70 1.41 -9.11
N ALA A 95 -0.96 0.87 -8.13
CA ALA A 95 0.00 -0.21 -8.35
C ALA A 95 -0.68 -1.45 -8.96
N ALA A 96 -1.83 -1.84 -8.41
CA ALA A 96 -2.64 -2.93 -8.95
C ALA A 96 -3.12 -2.66 -10.38
N ARG A 97 -3.46 -1.42 -10.72
CA ARG A 97 -3.86 -1.05 -12.09
C ARG A 97 -2.69 -1.13 -13.07
N ILE A 98 -1.49 -0.78 -12.63
CA ILE A 98 -0.27 -0.93 -13.44
C ILE A 98 -0.01 -2.43 -13.72
N ALA A 99 -0.11 -3.27 -12.68
CA ALA A 99 0.02 -4.72 -12.84
C ALA A 99 -1.05 -5.29 -13.80
N ASP A 100 -2.30 -4.82 -13.69
CA ASP A 100 -3.43 -5.23 -14.54
C ASP A 100 -3.21 -4.91 -16.03
N VAL A 101 -2.59 -3.76 -16.34
CA VAL A 101 -2.19 -3.43 -17.72
C VAL A 101 -1.21 -4.47 -18.26
N ASN A 102 -0.20 -4.85 -17.48
CA ASN A 102 0.74 -5.91 -17.86
C ASN A 102 0.03 -7.26 -17.99
N THR A 103 -0.86 -7.57 -17.06
CA THR A 103 -1.66 -8.80 -17.09
C THR A 103 -2.46 -8.92 -18.39
N LYS A 104 -3.12 -7.84 -18.81
CA LYS A 104 -3.82 -7.80 -20.10
C LYS A 104 -2.90 -8.13 -21.26
N LEU A 105 -1.73 -7.49 -21.33
CA LEU A 105 -0.73 -7.75 -22.39
C LEU A 105 -0.24 -9.20 -22.40
N MET A 106 -0.19 -9.85 -21.23
CA MET A 106 0.30 -11.22 -21.07
C MET A 106 -0.78 -12.29 -21.29
N THR A 107 -2.07 -11.94 -21.19
CA THR A 107 -3.18 -12.90 -21.21
C THR A 107 -4.17 -12.70 -22.35
N ASP A 108 -4.06 -11.64 -23.13
CA ASP A 108 -4.89 -11.41 -24.34
C ASP A 108 -4.68 -12.49 -25.40
N PRO A 109 -5.63 -12.70 -26.32
CA PRO A 109 -5.48 -13.65 -27.42
C PRO A 109 -4.17 -13.46 -28.18
N GLY A 110 -3.41 -14.56 -28.31
CA GLY A 110 -2.09 -14.56 -28.95
C GLY A 110 -0.91 -14.24 -28.02
N ALA A 111 -1.15 -13.85 -26.77
CA ALA A 111 -0.11 -13.65 -25.78
C ALA A 111 0.40 -14.97 -25.19
N ARG A 112 1.55 -14.93 -24.50
CA ARG A 112 2.21 -16.10 -23.89
C ARG A 112 1.31 -16.90 -22.93
N HIS A 113 0.43 -16.20 -22.20
CA HIS A 113 -0.48 -16.80 -21.21
C HIS A 113 -1.94 -16.56 -21.59
N ALA A 114 -2.25 -16.59 -22.88
CA ALA A 114 -3.59 -16.34 -23.41
C ALA A 114 -4.65 -17.18 -22.71
N GLY A 115 -5.68 -16.51 -22.18
CA GLY A 115 -6.82 -17.15 -21.51
C GLY A 115 -6.53 -17.67 -20.11
N ALA A 116 -5.33 -17.47 -19.54
CA ALA A 116 -4.98 -17.91 -18.20
C ALA A 116 -5.84 -17.20 -17.14
N LYS A 117 -6.28 -17.95 -16.13
CA LYS A 117 -6.96 -17.37 -14.95
C LYS A 117 -5.96 -16.57 -14.12
N VAL A 118 -6.30 -15.32 -13.83
CA VAL A 118 -5.40 -14.40 -13.10
C VAL A 118 -5.47 -14.65 -11.59
N LYS A 119 -4.32 -14.78 -10.95
CA LYS A 119 -4.17 -14.90 -9.50
C LYS A 119 -3.22 -13.83 -8.96
N ARG A 120 -3.38 -13.48 -7.69
CA ARG A 120 -2.52 -12.55 -6.94
C ARG A 120 -2.07 -13.21 -5.66
N LEU A 121 -0.82 -12.96 -5.29
CA LEU A 121 -0.28 -13.49 -4.05
C LEU A 121 -0.30 -12.42 -2.97
N VAL A 122 -0.66 -12.81 -1.76
CA VAL A 122 -0.58 -11.97 -0.56
C VAL A 122 0.01 -12.79 0.58
N VAL A 123 0.53 -12.11 1.60
CA VAL A 123 0.98 -12.76 2.82
C VAL A 123 -0.18 -12.82 3.82
N LYS A 124 -0.37 -13.94 4.51
CA LYS A 124 -1.38 -14.05 5.57
C LYS A 124 -1.15 -12.99 6.64
N GLY A 125 -2.22 -12.36 7.08
CA GLY A 125 -2.21 -11.26 8.03
C GLY A 125 -1.81 -9.91 7.43
N SER A 126 -1.46 -9.81 6.14
CA SER A 126 -1.08 -8.54 5.52
C SER A 126 -2.26 -7.56 5.38
N PHE A 127 -1.93 -6.26 5.32
CA PHE A 127 -2.89 -5.19 5.13
C PHE A 127 -2.43 -4.23 4.01
N HIS A 128 -3.28 -4.02 3.01
CA HIS A 128 -2.95 -3.21 1.83
C HIS A 128 -3.95 -2.10 1.55
N GLY A 129 -4.91 -1.89 2.45
CA GLY A 129 -5.95 -0.87 2.35
C GLY A 129 -7.37 -1.43 2.37
N ARG A 130 -8.36 -0.53 2.36
CA ARG A 130 -9.78 -0.86 2.57
C ARG A 130 -10.67 -0.52 1.39
N THR A 131 -10.14 0.12 0.35
CA THR A 131 -10.89 0.43 -0.87
C THR A 131 -10.82 -0.75 -1.81
N ASP A 132 -11.86 -0.97 -2.60
CA ASP A 132 -12.02 -1.93 -3.69
C ASP A 132 -10.91 -3.01 -3.81
N ARG A 133 -9.98 -2.86 -4.77
CA ARG A 133 -8.89 -3.84 -4.98
C ARG A 133 -7.95 -4.03 -3.77
N PRO A 134 -7.48 -3.00 -3.08
CA PRO A 134 -6.69 -3.15 -1.85
C PRO A 134 -7.36 -3.99 -0.77
N ALA A 135 -8.69 -3.92 -0.65
CA ALA A 135 -9.45 -4.73 0.29
C ALA A 135 -9.36 -6.24 -0.04
N LEU A 136 -9.29 -6.60 -1.33
CA LEU A 136 -9.05 -7.99 -1.77
C LEU A 136 -7.70 -8.52 -1.31
N TYR A 137 -6.68 -7.65 -1.28
CA TYR A 137 -5.30 -8.00 -0.94
C TYR A 137 -5.01 -7.95 0.57
N SER A 138 -5.91 -7.35 1.37
CA SER A 138 -5.79 -7.24 2.83
C SER A 138 -6.29 -8.50 3.52
N ASP A 139 -5.42 -9.50 3.66
CA ASP A 139 -5.77 -10.80 4.26
C ASP A 139 -6.29 -10.64 5.70
N SER A 140 -5.74 -9.71 6.48
CA SER A 140 -6.16 -9.42 7.87
C SER A 140 -7.65 -9.08 8.02
N SER A 141 -8.25 -8.47 7.01
CA SER A 141 -9.66 -8.06 7.02
C SER A 141 -10.53 -8.77 5.97
N ARG A 142 -9.94 -9.57 5.09
CA ARG A 142 -10.60 -10.22 3.95
C ARG A 142 -11.79 -11.09 4.37
N LYS A 143 -11.66 -11.86 5.45
CA LYS A 143 -12.75 -12.71 5.98
C LYS A 143 -14.01 -11.88 6.29
N THR A 144 -13.84 -10.73 6.90
CA THR A 144 -14.94 -9.80 7.22
C THR A 144 -15.60 -9.27 5.95
N TYR A 145 -14.81 -8.88 4.94
CA TYR A 145 -15.35 -8.41 3.66
C TYR A 145 -16.11 -9.51 2.91
N MET A 146 -15.57 -10.73 2.85
CA MET A 146 -16.25 -11.87 2.24
C MET A 146 -17.59 -12.18 2.92
N GLN A 147 -17.70 -11.97 4.23
CA GLN A 147 -18.91 -12.20 4.99
C GLN A 147 -20.00 -11.13 4.74
N HIS A 148 -19.59 -9.86 4.53
CA HIS A 148 -20.52 -8.74 4.56
C HIS A 148 -20.70 -8.02 3.21
N LEU A 149 -19.80 -8.21 2.24
CA LEU A 149 -19.85 -7.48 0.97
C LEU A 149 -20.22 -8.39 -0.20
N ALA A 150 -21.25 -8.02 -0.93
CA ALA A 150 -21.70 -8.75 -2.11
C ALA A 150 -20.62 -8.81 -3.21
N SER A 151 -19.79 -7.76 -3.35
CA SER A 151 -18.68 -7.67 -4.30
C SER A 151 -17.56 -8.70 -4.06
N PHE A 152 -17.52 -9.30 -2.86
CA PHE A 152 -16.57 -10.37 -2.52
C PHE A 152 -17.13 -11.79 -2.68
N ARG A 153 -18.39 -11.89 -3.14
CA ARG A 153 -19.03 -13.20 -3.30
C ARG A 153 -18.35 -14.00 -4.40
N GLY A 154 -17.85 -15.20 -4.05
CA GLY A 154 -17.17 -16.09 -5.00
C GLY A 154 -15.77 -15.60 -5.42
N GLU A 155 -15.19 -14.62 -4.71
CA GLU A 155 -13.86 -14.10 -5.00
C GLU A 155 -12.78 -15.16 -4.67
N ASP A 156 -12.07 -15.60 -5.69
CA ASP A 156 -11.02 -16.64 -5.61
C ASP A 156 -9.70 -16.25 -6.28
N SER A 157 -9.57 -14.98 -6.67
CA SER A 157 -8.38 -14.49 -7.39
C SER A 157 -7.14 -14.32 -6.52
N VAL A 158 -7.26 -14.42 -5.19
CA VAL A 158 -6.17 -14.18 -4.25
C VAL A 158 -5.74 -15.48 -3.56
N ILE A 159 -4.44 -15.72 -3.57
CA ILE A 159 -3.77 -16.82 -2.85
C ILE A 159 -2.99 -16.22 -1.69
N ALA A 160 -3.38 -16.54 -0.46
CA ALA A 160 -2.66 -16.13 0.74
C ALA A 160 -1.64 -17.21 1.14
N ILE A 161 -0.37 -16.82 1.23
CA ILE A 161 0.74 -17.68 1.64
C ILE A 161 1.15 -17.41 3.08
N GLU A 162 1.73 -18.40 3.74
CA GLU A 162 2.27 -18.25 5.10
C GLU A 162 3.36 -17.17 5.13
N PRO A 163 3.43 -16.38 6.22
CA PRO A 163 4.36 -15.26 6.30
C PRO A 163 5.81 -15.72 6.14
N TYR A 164 6.41 -15.29 5.02
CA TYR A 164 7.82 -15.45 4.67
C TYR A 164 8.28 -16.91 4.53
N ASP A 165 7.34 -17.81 4.25
CA ASP A 165 7.61 -19.21 3.91
C ASP A 165 7.99 -19.33 2.44
N ILE A 166 9.27 -19.57 2.16
CA ILE A 166 9.81 -19.70 0.80
C ILE A 166 9.22 -20.93 0.09
N ASP A 167 8.98 -22.02 0.80
CA ASP A 167 8.46 -23.24 0.20
C ASP A 167 6.97 -23.08 -0.14
N ALA A 168 6.20 -22.37 0.70
CA ALA A 168 4.83 -21.97 0.35
C ALA A 168 4.79 -21.06 -0.86
N LEU A 169 5.75 -20.12 -1.01
CA LEU A 169 5.86 -19.27 -2.19
C LEU A 169 6.18 -20.08 -3.45
N LYS A 170 7.16 -20.98 -3.39
CA LYS A 170 7.51 -21.88 -4.51
C LYS A 170 6.32 -22.75 -4.91
N LYS A 171 5.62 -23.31 -3.90
CA LYS A 171 4.42 -24.11 -4.13
C LYS A 171 3.33 -23.29 -4.84
N ALA A 172 3.11 -22.04 -4.45
CA ALA A 172 2.10 -21.18 -5.09
C ALA A 172 2.39 -20.98 -6.59
N PHE A 173 3.65 -20.83 -6.98
CA PHE A 173 4.06 -20.75 -8.39
C PHE A 173 3.93 -22.09 -9.12
N ALA A 174 4.31 -23.20 -8.48
CA ALA A 174 4.13 -24.55 -9.05
C ALA A 174 2.64 -24.85 -9.27
N ASP A 175 1.80 -24.54 -8.30
CA ASP A 175 0.34 -24.69 -8.43
C ASP A 175 -0.22 -23.81 -9.56
N ALA A 176 0.30 -22.58 -9.70
CA ALA A 176 -0.12 -21.70 -10.77
C ALA A 176 0.23 -22.27 -12.15
N GLU A 177 1.42 -22.81 -12.33
CA GLU A 177 1.86 -23.45 -13.57
C GLU A 177 1.00 -24.69 -13.86
N ALA A 178 0.80 -25.57 -12.88
CA ALA A 178 0.01 -26.81 -13.03
C ALA A 178 -1.47 -26.54 -13.39
N ASN A 179 -2.02 -25.41 -12.94
CA ASN A 179 -3.43 -25.05 -13.18
C ASN A 179 -3.61 -24.07 -14.33
N GLY A 180 -2.56 -23.67 -15.04
CA GLY A 180 -2.64 -22.67 -16.10
C GLY A 180 -3.05 -21.27 -15.60
N TRP A 181 -2.65 -20.91 -14.38
CA TRP A 181 -2.91 -19.58 -13.84
C TRP A 181 -1.77 -18.63 -14.16
N PHE A 182 -2.12 -17.35 -14.31
CA PHE A 182 -1.15 -16.27 -14.41
C PHE A 182 -1.08 -15.51 -13.09
N VAL A 183 0.10 -15.47 -12.45
CA VAL A 183 0.33 -14.68 -11.25
C VAL A 183 0.62 -13.24 -11.66
N GLU A 184 -0.35 -12.35 -11.46
CA GLU A 184 -0.28 -10.93 -11.82
C GLU A 184 0.73 -10.17 -10.99
N ALA A 185 0.66 -10.33 -9.68
CA ALA A 185 1.49 -9.62 -8.71
C ALA A 185 1.49 -10.32 -7.36
N MET A 186 2.51 -10.02 -6.57
CA MET A 186 2.53 -10.27 -5.13
C MET A 186 2.48 -8.94 -4.39
N PHE A 187 1.58 -8.84 -3.42
CA PHE A 187 1.47 -7.70 -2.51
C PHE A 187 2.13 -8.04 -1.19
N LEU A 188 3.08 -7.22 -0.78
CA LEU A 188 3.96 -7.49 0.35
C LEU A 188 4.23 -6.19 1.11
N GLU A 189 4.10 -6.23 2.44
CA GLU A 189 4.54 -5.16 3.35
C GLU A 189 6.01 -5.42 3.73
N PRO A 190 6.93 -4.46 3.55
CA PRO A 190 8.31 -4.62 4.02
C PRO A 190 8.41 -4.86 5.54
N VAL A 191 7.52 -4.22 6.29
CA VAL A 191 7.25 -4.46 7.71
C VAL A 191 5.75 -4.53 7.87
N MET A 192 5.24 -5.64 8.39
CA MET A 192 3.80 -5.84 8.55
C MET A 192 3.20 -4.85 9.55
N GLY A 193 2.02 -4.36 9.22
CA GLY A 193 1.26 -3.40 10.04
C GLY A 193 0.18 -4.09 10.88
N GLU A 194 -1.04 -4.12 10.38
CA GLU A 194 -2.24 -4.44 11.16
C GLU A 194 -2.30 -5.90 11.67
N GLY A 195 -1.98 -6.88 10.85
CA GLY A 195 -2.21 -8.30 11.19
C GLY A 195 -1.10 -8.95 12.00
N ASP A 196 0.15 -8.48 11.87
CA ASP A 196 1.32 -8.97 12.62
C ASP A 196 2.33 -7.82 12.81
N PRO A 197 2.03 -6.84 13.68
CA PRO A 197 2.76 -5.59 13.74
C PRO A 197 4.26 -5.76 14.02
N GLY A 198 5.08 -5.14 13.16
CA GLY A 198 6.54 -5.11 13.31
C GLY A 198 7.27 -6.32 12.72
N ARG A 199 6.58 -7.29 12.16
CA ARG A 199 7.22 -8.41 11.48
C ARG A 199 7.83 -7.98 10.15
N SER A 200 9.15 -8.02 10.06
CA SER A 200 9.90 -7.64 8.87
C SER A 200 10.07 -8.80 7.90
N VAL A 201 10.10 -8.49 6.60
CA VAL A 201 10.42 -9.48 5.56
C VAL A 201 11.88 -9.91 5.70
N PRO A 202 12.18 -11.21 5.85
CA PRO A 202 13.55 -11.70 5.80
C PRO A 202 14.17 -11.43 4.43
N PRO A 203 15.47 -11.01 4.35
CA PRO A 203 16.14 -10.77 3.07
C PRO A 203 16.10 -11.95 2.11
N ALA A 204 16.18 -13.18 2.63
CA ALA A 204 16.12 -14.40 1.81
C ALA A 204 14.76 -14.58 1.12
N PHE A 205 13.66 -14.20 1.79
CA PHE A 205 12.34 -14.25 1.17
C PHE A 205 12.18 -13.16 0.11
N TYR A 206 12.65 -11.94 0.41
CA TYR A 206 12.58 -10.79 -0.49
C TYR A 206 13.42 -11.01 -1.74
#